data_9bbb809371c4f02c17db3481ff837cdc
#
_entry.id   9bbb809371c4f02c17db3481ff837cdc
#
_cell.length_a   1.000
_cell.length_b   1.000
_cell.length_c   1.000
_cell.angle_alpha   90.00
_cell.angle_beta   90.00
_cell.angle_gamma   90.00
#
_symmetry.space_group_name_H-M   'P 1'
#
loop_
_entity.id
_entity.type
_entity.pdbx_description
1 polymer ?
#
loop_
_entity_poly.entity_id
_entity_poly.type
_entity_poly.pdbx_seq_one_letter_code
_entity_poly.pdbx_strand_id
1 'polypeptide(L)'
;RAYAQLGKPYKWGAAGPNSFDCSGLVGYCLTGKMGNHWCTTGTIQGWTRVSNPQPGDICINDHHTGIYIGGGQMIHAPQTGDVVKVSGVHKGMWYVRY
;
A
#
# COMPACT_ATOMS: atom_id res chain seq x y z
N ARG A 1 -4.28 7.26 7.85
CA ARG A 1 -5.01 5.98 8.05
C ARG A 1 -4.08 4.77 8.03
N ALA A 2 -2.98 4.85 7.27
CA ALA A 2 -2.00 3.75 7.19
C ALA A 2 -1.36 3.41 8.53
N TYR A 3 -1.00 4.41 9.31
CA TYR A 3 -0.37 4.18 10.63
C TYR A 3 -1.25 3.39 11.58
N ALA A 4 -2.56 3.56 11.51
CA ALA A 4 -3.50 2.83 12.37
C ALA A 4 -3.58 1.35 12.02
N GLN A 5 -3.04 0.93 10.89
CA GLN A 5 -3.09 -0.47 10.44
C GLN A 5 -1.82 -1.26 10.78
N LEU A 6 -0.79 -0.60 11.31
CA LEU A 6 0.47 -1.27 11.67
C LEU A 6 0.21 -2.46 12.61
N GLY A 7 0.86 -3.58 12.32
CA GLY A 7 0.76 -4.81 13.11
C GLY A 7 -0.37 -5.75 12.71
N LYS A 8 -1.28 -5.32 11.85
CA LYS A 8 -2.36 -6.19 11.37
C LYS A 8 -1.82 -7.24 10.40
N PRO A 9 -2.36 -8.46 10.43
CA PRO A 9 -1.80 -9.55 9.61
C PRO A 9 -2.06 -9.36 8.12
N TYR A 10 -1.11 -9.85 7.34
CA TYR A 10 -1.29 -10.02 5.90
C TYR A 10 -2.25 -11.18 5.63
N LYS A 11 -3.19 -10.96 4.72
CA LYS A 11 -4.04 -12.03 4.19
C LYS A 11 -4.34 -11.76 2.73
N TRP A 12 -4.00 -12.70 1.86
CA TRP A 12 -4.23 -12.57 0.43
C TRP A 12 -5.71 -12.29 0.13
N GLY A 13 -5.97 -11.28 -0.70
CA GLY A 13 -7.33 -10.88 -1.06
C GLY A 13 -8.05 -10.02 -0.04
N ALA A 14 -7.44 -9.73 1.11
CA ALA A 14 -8.08 -8.96 2.17
C ALA A 14 -7.89 -7.45 1.99
N ALA A 15 -8.91 -6.68 2.35
CA ALA A 15 -8.92 -5.22 2.25
C ALA A 15 -9.49 -4.58 3.53
N GLY A 16 -9.16 -5.15 4.66
CA GLY A 16 -9.54 -4.62 5.97
C GLY A 16 -10.86 -5.20 6.51
N PRO A 17 -11.20 -4.84 7.76
CA PRO A 17 -10.42 -3.97 8.67
C PRO A 17 -9.34 -4.69 9.46
N ASN A 18 -9.33 -6.03 9.50
CA ASN A 18 -8.49 -6.79 10.42
C ASN A 18 -7.25 -7.39 9.75
N SER A 19 -7.24 -7.45 8.44
CA SER A 19 -6.13 -7.99 7.64
C SER A 19 -6.12 -7.34 6.27
N PHE A 20 -4.97 -7.40 5.58
CA PHE A 20 -4.78 -6.74 4.29
C PHE A 20 -3.80 -7.52 3.43
N ASP A 21 -4.02 -7.50 2.10
CA ASP A 21 -2.91 -7.69 1.18
C ASP A 21 -2.36 -6.32 0.77
N CYS A 22 -1.34 -6.27 -0.10
CA CYS A 22 -0.66 -5.02 -0.40
C CYS A 22 -1.59 -3.98 -1.03
N SER A 23 -2.33 -4.34 -2.06
CA SER A 23 -3.26 -3.41 -2.73
C SER A 23 -4.53 -3.17 -1.91
N GLY A 24 -4.95 -4.14 -1.11
CA GLY A 24 -6.08 -3.99 -0.19
C GLY A 24 -5.79 -2.92 0.87
N LEU A 25 -4.58 -2.90 1.39
CA LEU A 25 -4.15 -1.86 2.34
C LEU A 25 -4.21 -0.47 1.69
N VAL A 26 -3.66 -0.34 0.48
CA VAL A 26 -3.69 0.94 -0.25
C VAL A 26 -5.11 1.40 -0.48
N GLY A 27 -5.97 0.54 -0.99
CA GLY A 27 -7.37 0.87 -1.25
C GLY A 27 -8.12 1.30 0.00
N TYR A 28 -7.92 0.58 1.10
CA TYR A 28 -8.53 0.93 2.38
C TYR A 28 -8.03 2.28 2.89
N CYS A 29 -6.74 2.54 2.83
CA CYS A 29 -6.16 3.79 3.32
C CYS A 29 -6.65 5.01 2.53
N LEU A 30 -6.91 4.85 1.23
CA LEU A 30 -7.39 5.94 0.39
C LEU A 30 -8.88 6.25 0.61
N THR A 31 -9.71 5.24 0.86
CA THR A 31 -11.16 5.42 0.91
C THR A 31 -11.78 5.19 2.28
N GLY A 32 -11.13 4.43 3.15
CA GLY A 32 -11.69 3.99 4.43
C GLY A 32 -12.77 2.92 4.30
N LYS A 33 -13.01 2.39 3.11
CA LYS A 33 -14.04 1.37 2.88
C LYS A 33 -13.49 -0.02 3.15
N MET A 34 -14.00 -0.64 4.20
CA MET A 34 -13.56 -1.96 4.64
C MET A 34 -14.08 -3.06 3.72
N GLY A 35 -13.23 -4.07 3.49
CA GLY A 35 -13.62 -5.27 2.76
C GLY A 35 -13.83 -5.08 1.27
N ASN A 36 -13.61 -3.88 0.76
CA ASN A 36 -13.79 -3.58 -0.66
C ASN A 36 -12.42 -3.55 -1.36
N HIS A 37 -12.06 -4.64 -2.00
CA HIS A 37 -10.79 -4.75 -2.73
C HIS A 37 -10.94 -4.14 -4.13
N TRP A 38 -11.13 -2.81 -4.17
CA TRP A 38 -11.51 -2.10 -5.40
C TRP A 38 -10.32 -1.80 -6.33
N CYS A 39 -9.09 -1.93 -5.86
CA CYS A 39 -7.91 -1.71 -6.69
C CYS A 39 -6.90 -2.84 -6.51
N THR A 40 -6.15 -3.09 -7.56
CA THR A 40 -5.06 -4.07 -7.60
C THR A 40 -3.77 -3.35 -7.95
N THR A 41 -2.62 -4.05 -7.88
CA THR A 41 -1.36 -3.46 -8.35
C THR A 41 -1.46 -3.02 -9.80
N GLY A 42 -2.16 -3.77 -10.66
CA GLY A 42 -2.40 -3.38 -12.04
C GLY A 42 -3.18 -2.07 -12.18
N THR A 43 -4.21 -1.88 -11.35
CA THR A 43 -4.98 -0.65 -11.32
C THR A 43 -4.11 0.53 -10.90
N ILE A 44 -3.33 0.36 -9.83
CA ILE A 44 -2.48 1.39 -9.25
C ILE A 44 -1.40 1.86 -10.24
N GLN A 45 -0.86 0.96 -11.04
CA GLN A 45 0.14 1.30 -12.06
C GLN A 45 -0.38 2.32 -13.08
N GLY A 46 -1.69 2.41 -13.27
CA GLY A 46 -2.31 3.36 -14.19
C GLY A 46 -2.55 4.76 -13.61
N TRP A 47 -2.29 4.96 -12.32
CA TRP A 47 -2.50 6.26 -11.69
C TRP A 47 -1.40 7.27 -12.06
N THR A 48 -1.65 8.55 -11.80
CA THR A 48 -0.73 9.63 -12.16
C THR A 48 0.62 9.48 -11.50
N ARG A 49 1.66 9.42 -12.31
CA ARG A 49 3.04 9.31 -11.84
C ARG A 49 3.52 10.62 -11.23
N VAL A 50 4.25 10.52 -10.10
CA VAL A 50 4.86 11.69 -9.46
C VAL A 50 6.36 11.46 -9.26
N SER A 51 7.16 12.51 -9.48
CA SER A 51 8.62 12.43 -9.33
C SER A 51 9.12 12.87 -7.97
N ASN A 52 8.37 13.71 -7.27
CA ASN A 52 8.67 14.17 -5.91
C ASN A 52 7.58 13.68 -4.97
N PRO A 53 7.65 12.42 -4.48
CA PRO A 53 6.58 11.87 -3.69
C PRO A 53 6.47 12.56 -2.32
N GLN A 54 5.24 12.68 -1.86
CA GLN A 54 4.90 13.20 -0.55
C GLN A 54 4.22 12.10 0.27
N PRO A 55 4.25 12.18 1.60
CA PRO A 55 3.51 11.24 2.43
C PRO A 55 2.06 11.13 1.97
N GLY A 56 1.58 9.89 1.79
CA GLY A 56 0.28 9.61 1.23
C GLY A 56 0.28 9.24 -0.24
N ASP A 57 1.36 9.51 -0.96
CA ASP A 57 1.54 8.98 -2.32
C ASP A 57 1.78 7.46 -2.25
N ILE A 58 1.63 6.79 -3.38
CA ILE A 58 1.66 5.34 -3.44
C ILE A 58 2.94 4.87 -4.11
N CYS A 59 3.67 3.97 -3.43
CA CYS A 59 4.80 3.26 -4.01
C CYS A 59 4.27 2.06 -4.78
N ILE A 60 4.79 1.82 -5.99
CA ILE A 60 4.25 0.78 -6.87
C ILE A 60 5.35 0.17 -7.74
N ASN A 61 5.24 -1.13 -7.99
CA ASN A 61 5.95 -1.83 -9.05
C ASN A 61 4.99 -2.85 -9.67
N ASP A 62 5.50 -3.77 -10.47
CA ASP A 62 4.65 -4.70 -11.23
C ASP A 62 3.87 -5.66 -10.34
N HIS A 63 4.28 -5.88 -9.09
CA HIS A 63 3.69 -6.91 -8.24
C HIS A 63 3.57 -6.53 -6.77
N HIS A 64 3.94 -5.30 -6.39
CA HIS A 64 3.86 -4.87 -5.00
C HIS A 64 3.56 -3.38 -4.89
N THR A 65 2.95 -2.98 -3.78
CA THR A 65 2.59 -1.59 -3.51
C THR A 65 2.62 -1.29 -2.01
N GLY A 66 2.76 -0.03 -1.69
CA GLY A 66 2.72 0.46 -0.32
C GLY A 66 2.41 1.95 -0.30
N ILE A 67 2.29 2.51 0.89
CA ILE A 67 1.97 3.92 1.09
C ILE A 67 3.22 4.65 1.54
N TYR A 68 3.65 5.64 0.74
CA TYR A 68 4.83 6.42 1.05
C TYR A 68 4.59 7.28 2.30
N ILE A 69 5.53 7.27 3.23
CA ILE A 69 5.44 8.05 4.47
C ILE A 69 6.56 9.09 4.61
N GLY A 70 7.38 9.26 3.57
CA GLY A 70 8.51 10.18 3.60
C GLY A 70 9.82 9.47 3.95
N GLY A 71 10.94 10.15 3.73
CA GLY A 71 12.25 9.65 4.11
C GLY A 71 12.68 8.35 3.44
N GLY A 72 12.13 8.02 2.28
CA GLY A 72 12.44 6.78 1.58
C GLY A 72 11.78 5.55 2.19
N GLN A 73 10.74 5.74 3.01
CA GLN A 73 10.03 4.65 3.69
C GLN A 73 8.58 4.55 3.29
N MET A 74 8.01 3.35 3.44
CA MET A 74 6.60 3.10 3.16
C MET A 74 5.99 2.20 4.24
N ILE A 75 4.67 2.27 4.37
CA ILE A 75 3.87 1.29 5.11
C ILE A 75 3.26 0.34 4.09
N HIS A 76 3.46 -0.95 4.28
CA HIS A 76 2.98 -1.97 3.35
C HIS A 76 2.57 -3.25 4.06
N ALA A 77 1.78 -4.06 3.37
CA ALA A 77 1.44 -5.43 3.77
C ALA A 77 2.26 -6.38 2.89
N PRO A 78 3.37 -6.94 3.38
CA PRO A 78 4.38 -7.54 2.51
C PRO A 78 4.03 -8.90 1.94
N GLN A 79 3.62 -9.87 2.78
CA GLN A 79 3.42 -11.25 2.32
C GLN A 79 2.75 -12.08 3.40
N THR A 80 2.26 -13.26 3.01
CA THR A 80 1.67 -14.24 3.93
C THR A 80 2.64 -14.56 5.07
N GLY A 81 2.15 -14.57 6.30
CA GLY A 81 2.94 -14.81 7.48
C GLY A 81 3.55 -13.57 8.10
N ASP A 82 3.40 -12.42 7.46
CA ASP A 82 3.90 -11.15 7.94
C ASP A 82 2.75 -10.21 8.35
N VAL A 83 3.09 -9.02 8.78
CA VAL A 83 2.14 -8.00 9.24
C VAL A 83 2.36 -6.70 8.48
N VAL A 84 1.38 -5.80 8.55
CA VAL A 84 1.53 -4.43 8.05
C VAL A 84 2.65 -3.76 8.85
N LYS A 85 3.63 -3.21 8.15
CA LYS A 85 4.83 -2.65 8.77
C LYS A 85 5.47 -1.55 7.93
N VAL A 86 6.36 -0.79 8.57
CA VAL A 86 7.22 0.19 7.91
C VAL A 86 8.44 -0.53 7.33
N SER A 87 8.81 -0.17 6.12
CA SER A 87 10.07 -0.62 5.50
C SER A 87 10.60 0.46 4.55
N GLY A 88 11.84 0.29 4.08
CA GLY A 88 12.35 1.09 2.97
C GLY A 88 11.57 0.83 1.69
N VAL A 89 11.44 1.84 0.84
CA VAL A 89 10.89 1.68 -0.50
C VAL A 89 11.77 0.71 -1.28
N HIS A 90 11.15 -0.28 -1.93
CA HIS A 90 11.90 -1.31 -2.66
C HIS A 90 12.56 -0.72 -3.90
N LYS A 91 13.75 -1.21 -4.22
CA LYS A 91 14.46 -0.82 -5.43
C LYS A 91 13.59 -1.10 -6.67
N GLY A 92 13.53 -0.13 -7.57
CA GLY A 92 12.73 -0.26 -8.80
C GLY A 92 11.30 0.22 -8.67
N MET A 93 10.82 0.54 -7.47
CA MET A 93 9.50 1.15 -7.29
C MET A 93 9.49 2.59 -7.80
N TRP A 94 8.33 3.00 -8.30
CA TRP A 94 8.06 4.41 -8.60
C TRP A 94 6.86 4.86 -7.78
N TYR A 95 6.46 6.12 -7.96
CA TYR A 95 5.42 6.73 -7.14
C TYR A 95 4.27 7.23 -7.99
N VAL A 96 3.05 7.01 -7.50
CA VAL A 96 1.84 7.48 -8.16
C VAL A 96 0.92 8.16 -7.15
N ARG A 97 -0.01 8.94 -7.65
CA ARG A 97 -1.02 9.64 -6.84
C ARG A 97 -2.40 9.30 -7.35
N TYR A 98 -3.26 8.95 -6.40
CA TYR A 98 -4.67 8.65 -6.68
C TYR A 98 -5.44 9.92 -7.03
#